data_bca77b6ead47753d8e3f55861d71dc0e
#
_entry.id   bca77b6ead47753d8e3f55861d71dc0e
#
_cell.length_a   1.000
_cell.length_b   1.000
_cell.length_c   1.000
_cell.angle_alpha   90.00
_cell.angle_beta   90.00
_cell.angle_gamma   90.00
#
_symmetry.space_group_name_H-M   'P 1'
#
loop_
_entity.id
_entity.type
_entity.pdbx_description
1 polymer ?
#
loop_
_entity_poly.entity_id
_entity_poly.type
_entity_poly.pdbx_seq_one_letter_code
_entity_poly.pdbx_strand_id
1 'polypeptide(L)'
;MSNKDEIAEQDDTFGKEDVAEPIPPQDIVAYNELRSCADLFRLHSSGKLEIQPDFQREVVWKQDEQSRFIDSLVKQLPIPSMCFSLDYKTQRWKVIDGLQRMTSIIRFLSTAEWQLGDLLDIHPRLRKAKNTDLRRGDVEQQRLFALVEDVSIPVTVIRCDYTQQTHMRYLFTIFHRLNSGGVRLTNQEIRNCIYTG
;
A
#
# COMPACT_ATOMS: atom_id res chain seq x y z
N MET A 1 -47.16 21.84 16.85
CA MET A 1 -46.13 21.96 15.84
C MET A 1 -44.84 21.53 16.51
N SER A 2 -44.29 20.46 16.05
CA SER A 2 -43.41 19.59 16.85
C SER A 2 -41.93 19.83 16.49
N ASN A 3 -41.11 19.81 17.54
CA ASN A 3 -39.60 19.92 17.53
C ASN A 3 -38.87 18.95 16.59
N LYS A 4 -39.58 18.24 15.71
CA LYS A 4 -38.98 17.33 14.71
C LYS A 4 -38.68 18.00 13.38
N ASP A 5 -39.37 19.11 13.08
CA ASP A 5 -39.20 19.77 11.79
C ASP A 5 -37.99 20.72 11.77
N GLU A 6 -37.56 21.24 12.93
CA GLU A 6 -36.34 22.08 13.04
C GLU A 6 -35.03 21.28 12.98
N ILE A 7 -35.05 19.98 13.31
CA ILE A 7 -33.84 19.13 13.24
C ILE A 7 -33.57 18.67 11.80
N ALA A 8 -34.63 18.57 10.98
CA ALA A 8 -34.47 18.17 9.57
C ALA A 8 -33.93 19.30 8.69
N GLU A 9 -34.20 20.55 8.99
CA GLU A 9 -33.69 21.69 8.22
C GLU A 9 -32.22 22.04 8.50
N GLN A 10 -31.66 21.65 9.65
CA GLN A 10 -30.23 21.85 9.95
C GLN A 10 -29.32 20.82 9.28
N ASP A 11 -29.81 19.67 8.87
CA ASP A 11 -29.00 18.62 8.22
C ASP A 11 -28.80 18.88 6.71
N ASP A 12 -29.67 19.68 6.07
CA ASP A 12 -29.64 19.99 4.64
C ASP A 12 -28.65 21.13 4.28
N THR A 13 -28.19 21.92 5.24
CA THR A 13 -27.24 23.02 5.01
C THR A 13 -25.78 22.57 4.99
N PHE A 14 -25.46 21.37 5.52
CA PHE A 14 -24.11 20.78 5.47
C PHE A 14 -23.80 20.06 4.14
N GLY A 15 -24.78 19.93 3.25
CA GLY A 15 -24.68 19.17 1.99
C GLY A 15 -24.26 19.96 0.76
N LYS A 16 -24.02 21.27 0.87
CA LYS A 16 -23.72 22.15 -0.28
C LYS A 16 -22.42 22.95 -0.19
N GLU A 17 -21.50 22.58 0.66
CA GLU A 17 -20.12 23.01 0.41
C GLU A 17 -19.65 22.22 -0.82
N ASP A 18 -19.46 22.91 -1.94
CA ASP A 18 -18.65 22.46 -3.06
C ASP A 18 -17.33 21.95 -2.46
N VAL A 19 -17.19 20.63 -2.38
CA VAL A 19 -15.92 20.02 -1.99
C VAL A 19 -15.00 20.25 -3.17
N ALA A 20 -14.45 21.48 -3.22
CA ALA A 20 -13.37 21.80 -4.15
C ALA A 20 -12.35 20.69 -4.05
N GLU A 21 -11.95 20.12 -5.19
CA GLU A 21 -10.91 19.08 -5.19
C GLU A 21 -9.74 19.58 -4.35
N PRO A 22 -9.27 18.80 -3.37
CA PRO A 22 -8.23 19.27 -2.46
C PRO A 22 -6.98 19.59 -3.27
N ILE A 23 -6.64 20.86 -3.36
CA ILE A 23 -5.35 21.31 -3.86
C ILE A 23 -4.29 20.78 -2.87
N PRO A 24 -3.16 20.22 -3.36
CA PRO A 24 -2.11 19.78 -2.45
C PRO A 24 -1.70 20.94 -1.53
N PRO A 25 -1.69 20.73 -0.20
CA PRO A 25 -1.11 21.71 0.72
C PRO A 25 0.30 22.06 0.28
N GLN A 26 0.71 23.33 0.43
CA GLN A 26 1.98 23.84 -0.09
C GLN A 26 3.22 23.15 0.48
N ASP A 27 3.11 22.57 1.67
CA ASP A 27 4.17 21.87 2.38
C ASP A 27 4.16 20.34 2.15
N ILE A 28 3.25 19.82 1.33
CA ILE A 28 3.30 18.43 0.84
C ILE A 28 4.25 18.36 -0.35
N VAL A 29 5.20 17.43 -0.27
CA VAL A 29 6.15 17.15 -1.35
C VAL A 29 6.00 15.71 -1.81
N ALA A 30 5.82 15.51 -3.11
CA ALA A 30 5.82 14.19 -3.74
C ALA A 30 7.10 14.01 -4.57
N TYR A 31 7.74 12.86 -4.41
CA TYR A 31 8.93 12.48 -5.19
C TYR A 31 8.96 10.98 -5.48
N ASN A 32 9.75 10.59 -6.47
CA ASN A 32 9.93 9.19 -6.83
C ASN A 32 11.33 8.73 -6.42
N GLU A 33 11.40 7.50 -5.92
CA GLU A 33 12.65 6.83 -5.59
C GLU A 33 12.58 5.35 -6.00
N LEU A 34 13.72 4.70 -6.09
CA LEU A 34 13.84 3.24 -6.24
C LEU A 34 14.21 2.64 -4.90
N ARG A 35 13.47 1.60 -4.50
CA ARG A 35 13.77 0.83 -3.29
C ARG A 35 13.85 -0.65 -3.60
N SER A 36 14.89 -1.32 -3.10
CA SER A 36 14.96 -2.77 -3.19
C SER A 36 13.87 -3.43 -2.33
N CYS A 37 13.47 -4.65 -2.70
CA CYS A 37 12.54 -5.42 -1.87
C CYS A 37 13.12 -5.66 -0.47
N ALA A 38 14.43 -5.85 -0.33
CA ALA A 38 15.11 -5.96 0.96
C ALA A 38 14.97 -4.69 1.80
N ASP A 39 15.09 -3.49 1.21
CA ASP A 39 14.89 -2.22 1.92
C ASP A 39 13.45 -2.04 2.39
N LEU A 40 12.48 -2.38 1.54
CA LEU A 40 11.06 -2.33 1.87
C LEU A 40 10.71 -3.29 3.02
N PHE A 41 11.25 -4.51 2.96
CA PHE A 41 11.10 -5.50 4.02
C PHE A 41 11.73 -5.02 5.33
N ARG A 42 12.92 -4.41 5.30
CA ARG A 42 13.59 -3.85 6.46
C ARG A 42 12.79 -2.71 7.11
N LEU A 43 12.21 -1.81 6.31
CA LEU A 43 11.32 -0.75 6.81
C LEU A 43 10.12 -1.32 7.56
N HIS A 44 9.50 -2.37 7.00
CA HIS A 44 8.39 -3.07 7.65
C HIS A 44 8.84 -3.78 8.94
N SER A 45 9.90 -4.58 8.88
CA SER A 45 10.40 -5.36 10.02
C SER A 45 10.87 -4.49 11.19
N SER A 46 11.33 -3.27 10.91
CA SER A 46 11.68 -2.29 11.94
C SER A 46 10.49 -1.53 12.53
N GLY A 47 9.25 -1.83 12.11
CA GLY A 47 8.03 -1.15 12.55
C GLY A 47 7.90 0.28 12.04
N LYS A 48 8.72 0.69 11.05
CA LYS A 48 8.65 2.03 10.44
C LYS A 48 7.61 2.12 9.35
N LEU A 49 7.31 1.02 8.65
CA LEU A 49 6.31 0.97 7.57
C LEU A 49 5.06 0.23 8.05
N GLU A 50 3.96 0.95 8.11
CA GLU A 50 2.62 0.44 8.32
C GLU A 50 2.01 0.02 6.99
N ILE A 51 1.61 -1.26 6.87
CA ILE A 51 1.08 -1.83 5.62
C ILE A 51 -0.45 -1.83 5.54
N GLN A 52 -1.14 -1.70 6.66
CA GLN A 52 -2.60 -1.60 6.75
C GLN A 52 -3.00 -0.35 7.52
N PRO A 53 -2.93 0.85 6.93
CA PRO A 53 -3.53 2.02 7.55
C PRO A 53 -5.06 1.86 7.60
N ASP A 54 -5.73 2.55 8.54
CA ASP A 54 -7.14 2.44 8.89
C ASP A 54 -8.14 2.54 7.71
N PHE A 55 -7.70 3.06 6.57
CA PHE A 55 -8.51 3.25 5.36
C PHE A 55 -8.26 2.20 4.27
N GLN A 56 -7.40 1.19 4.49
CA GLN A 56 -7.09 0.20 3.45
C GLN A 56 -7.95 -1.06 3.55
N ARG A 57 -8.19 -1.64 2.36
CA ARG A 57 -8.90 -2.91 2.21
C ARG A 57 -8.04 -4.07 2.73
N GLU A 58 -8.71 -5.19 3.05
CA GLU A 58 -8.04 -6.44 3.39
C GLU A 58 -7.12 -6.95 2.26
N VAL A 59 -6.17 -7.82 2.62
CA VAL A 59 -5.34 -8.52 1.63
C VAL A 59 -6.23 -9.48 0.86
N VAL A 60 -6.49 -9.17 -0.42
CA VAL A 60 -7.38 -9.94 -1.29
C VAL A 60 -6.64 -10.90 -2.23
N TRP A 61 -5.36 -10.64 -2.52
CA TRP A 61 -4.57 -11.56 -3.34
C TRP A 61 -4.41 -12.90 -2.65
N LYS A 62 -4.82 -13.95 -3.35
CA LYS A 62 -4.61 -15.33 -2.94
C LYS A 62 -3.15 -15.74 -3.22
N GLN A 63 -2.81 -16.96 -2.83
CA GLN A 63 -1.47 -17.51 -3.01
C GLN A 63 -1.01 -17.47 -4.48
N ASP A 64 -1.90 -17.68 -5.42
CA ASP A 64 -1.57 -17.73 -6.84
C ASP A 64 -1.17 -16.37 -7.41
N GLU A 65 -1.93 -15.30 -7.10
CA GLU A 65 -1.59 -13.94 -7.52
C GLU A 65 -0.28 -13.48 -6.88
N GLN A 66 -0.09 -13.79 -5.61
CA GLN A 66 1.16 -13.47 -4.90
C GLN A 66 2.34 -14.23 -5.51
N SER A 67 2.16 -15.50 -5.89
CA SER A 67 3.20 -16.33 -6.51
C SER A 67 3.59 -15.80 -7.89
N ARG A 68 2.62 -15.38 -8.71
CA ARG A 68 2.89 -14.72 -10.01
C ARG A 68 3.62 -13.41 -9.84
N PHE A 69 3.30 -12.65 -8.79
CA PHE A 69 4.02 -11.43 -8.50
C PHE A 69 5.50 -11.71 -8.14
N ILE A 70 5.77 -12.70 -7.28
CA ILE A 70 7.15 -13.12 -6.97
C ILE A 70 7.88 -13.59 -8.24
N ASP A 71 7.23 -14.36 -9.10
CA ASP A 71 7.79 -14.78 -10.39
C ASP A 71 8.10 -13.57 -11.30
N SER A 72 7.26 -12.55 -11.29
CA SER A 72 7.51 -11.30 -12.02
C SER A 72 8.77 -10.58 -11.52
N LEU A 73 9.03 -10.61 -10.20
CA LEU A 73 10.26 -10.05 -9.62
C LEU A 73 11.48 -10.87 -10.04
N VAL A 74 11.40 -12.20 -9.98
CA VAL A 74 12.48 -13.11 -10.43
C VAL A 74 12.80 -12.89 -11.92
N LYS A 75 11.77 -12.72 -12.75
CA LYS A 75 11.90 -12.43 -14.20
C LYS A 75 12.28 -10.97 -14.49
N GLN A 76 12.42 -10.13 -13.48
CA GLN A 76 12.73 -8.69 -13.60
C GLN A 76 11.75 -7.95 -14.54
N LEU A 77 10.48 -8.34 -14.52
CA LEU A 77 9.46 -7.66 -15.29
C LEU A 77 9.19 -6.27 -14.73
N PRO A 78 8.77 -5.30 -15.57
CA PRO A 78 8.41 -3.97 -15.11
C PRO A 78 7.28 -4.02 -14.06
N ILE A 79 7.55 -3.49 -12.87
CA ILE A 79 6.59 -3.43 -11.77
C ILE A 79 6.04 -2.00 -11.68
N PRO A 80 4.71 -1.84 -11.68
CA PRO A 80 4.11 -0.51 -11.47
C PRO A 80 4.56 0.11 -10.15
N SER A 81 4.72 1.44 -10.14
CA SER A 81 5.09 2.19 -8.93
C SER A 81 4.13 1.91 -7.79
N MET A 82 4.66 1.75 -6.57
CA MET A 82 3.87 1.81 -5.35
C MET A 82 3.78 3.24 -4.86
N CYS A 83 2.80 3.56 -4.02
CA CYS A 83 2.64 4.87 -3.43
C CYS A 83 2.66 4.78 -1.90
N PHE A 84 3.56 5.49 -1.26
CA PHE A 84 3.69 5.55 0.19
C PHE A 84 3.59 6.99 0.68
N SER A 85 3.12 7.17 1.90
CA SER A 85 3.29 8.44 2.61
C SER A 85 4.40 8.32 3.64
N LEU A 86 5.08 9.44 3.89
CA LEU A 86 6.13 9.60 4.90
C LEU A 86 5.79 10.78 5.79
N ASP A 87 5.54 10.51 7.06
CA ASP A 87 5.49 11.58 8.05
C ASP A 87 6.90 12.10 8.34
N TYR A 88 7.14 13.36 7.98
CA TYR A 88 8.48 13.96 8.13
C TYR A 88 8.87 14.24 9.59
N LYS A 89 7.89 14.30 10.51
CA LYS A 89 8.14 14.51 11.95
C LYS A 89 8.53 13.21 12.65
N THR A 90 7.77 12.15 12.43
CA THR A 90 7.94 10.87 13.12
C THR A 90 8.76 9.86 12.34
N GLN A 91 9.05 10.14 11.05
CA GLN A 91 9.73 9.22 10.11
C GLN A 91 8.97 7.88 9.95
N ARG A 92 7.66 7.90 10.16
CA ARG A 92 6.79 6.75 9.92
C ARG A 92 6.24 6.77 8.50
N TRP A 93 6.13 5.59 7.94
CA TRP A 93 5.66 5.35 6.58
C TRP A 93 4.32 4.63 6.61
N LYS A 94 3.45 4.94 5.65
CA LYS A 94 2.20 4.20 5.43
C LYS A 94 2.08 3.85 3.94
N VAL A 95 1.60 2.64 3.64
CA VAL A 95 1.30 2.24 2.27
C VAL A 95 -0.01 2.90 1.83
N ILE A 96 0.02 3.66 0.75
CA ILE A 96 -1.16 4.29 0.12
C ILE A 96 -1.68 3.41 -1.03
N ASP A 97 -0.77 2.93 -1.87
CA ASP A 97 -1.06 1.92 -2.90
C ASP A 97 0.08 0.90 -2.95
N GLY A 98 -0.26 -0.34 -3.29
CA GLY A 98 0.67 -1.46 -3.37
C GLY A 98 0.60 -2.43 -2.20
N LEU A 99 -0.47 -2.41 -1.38
CA LEU A 99 -0.67 -3.32 -0.24
C LEU A 99 -0.43 -4.79 -0.62
N GLN A 100 -1.01 -5.26 -1.72
CA GLN A 100 -0.92 -6.65 -2.15
C GLN A 100 0.52 -7.03 -2.51
N ARG A 101 1.20 -6.14 -3.22
CA ARG A 101 2.61 -6.29 -3.62
C ARG A 101 3.53 -6.29 -2.39
N MET A 102 3.30 -5.33 -1.48
CA MET A 102 4.07 -5.25 -0.24
C MET A 102 3.89 -6.48 0.65
N THR A 103 2.64 -6.96 0.79
CA THR A 103 2.34 -8.19 1.52
C THR A 103 3.05 -9.41 0.93
N SER A 104 3.10 -9.52 -0.41
CA SER A 104 3.79 -10.62 -1.09
C SER A 104 5.30 -10.58 -0.85
N ILE A 105 5.92 -9.40 -0.91
CA ILE A 105 7.33 -9.19 -0.58
C ILE A 105 7.62 -9.61 0.86
N ILE A 106 6.79 -9.15 1.80
CA ILE A 106 6.98 -9.46 3.23
C ILE A 106 6.87 -10.97 3.48
N ARG A 107 5.86 -11.64 2.91
CA ARG A 107 5.70 -13.09 3.04
C ARG A 107 6.90 -13.85 2.49
N PHE A 108 7.39 -13.46 1.32
CA PHE A 108 8.52 -14.11 0.68
C PHE A 108 9.82 -13.90 1.45
N LEU A 109 10.10 -12.68 1.91
CA LEU A 109 11.35 -12.33 2.61
C LEU A 109 11.31 -12.63 4.11
N SER A 110 10.17 -12.98 4.68
CA SER A 110 10.06 -13.31 6.11
C SER A 110 10.80 -14.61 6.47
N THR A 111 11.04 -14.81 7.76
CA THR A 111 11.56 -16.08 8.29
C THR A 111 10.46 -17.12 8.48
N ALA A 112 9.20 -16.71 8.54
CA ALA A 112 8.06 -17.60 8.56
C ALA A 112 7.93 -18.35 7.24
N GLU A 113 7.66 -19.64 7.33
CA GLU A 113 7.48 -20.49 6.14
C GLU A 113 6.24 -20.05 5.35
N TRP A 114 6.44 -19.81 4.08
CA TRP A 114 5.40 -19.52 3.12
C TRP A 114 5.64 -20.28 1.82
N GLN A 115 4.64 -21.00 1.34
CA GLN A 115 4.73 -21.80 0.12
C GLN A 115 4.11 -21.04 -1.06
N LEU A 116 4.82 -21.04 -2.20
CA LEU A 116 4.28 -20.55 -3.48
C LEU A 116 3.30 -21.57 -4.10
N GLY A 117 2.42 -21.09 -4.96
CA GLY A 117 1.42 -21.90 -5.65
C GLY A 117 2.02 -22.90 -6.64
N ASP A 118 1.20 -23.89 -7.05
CA ASP A 118 1.54 -24.84 -8.11
C ASP A 118 1.06 -24.32 -9.46
N LEU A 119 1.76 -23.39 -10.04
CA LEU A 119 1.38 -22.71 -11.27
C LEU A 119 2.29 -23.11 -12.42
N LEU A 120 1.70 -23.42 -13.59
CA LEU A 120 2.46 -23.82 -14.78
C LEU A 120 3.15 -22.63 -15.48
N ASP A 121 2.65 -21.42 -15.24
CA ASP A 121 3.09 -20.17 -15.88
C ASP A 121 4.20 -19.43 -15.11
N ILE A 122 4.63 -19.95 -13.95
CA ILE A 122 5.77 -19.41 -13.20
C ILE A 122 7.06 -20.25 -13.42
N HIS A 123 8.20 -19.68 -12.98
CA HIS A 123 9.48 -20.37 -13.04
C HIS A 123 9.40 -21.76 -12.37
N PRO A 124 9.89 -22.84 -13.02
CA PRO A 124 9.70 -24.22 -12.52
C PRO A 124 10.16 -24.43 -11.06
N ARG A 125 11.27 -23.81 -10.66
CA ARG A 125 11.80 -23.92 -9.29
C ARG A 125 11.02 -23.10 -8.25
N LEU A 126 10.11 -22.23 -8.66
CA LEU A 126 9.21 -21.52 -7.75
C LEU A 126 7.93 -22.33 -7.47
N ARG A 127 7.58 -23.30 -8.31
CA ARG A 127 6.36 -24.10 -8.15
C ARG A 127 6.42 -24.89 -6.84
N LYS A 128 5.42 -24.68 -5.97
CA LYS A 128 5.34 -25.28 -4.62
C LYS A 128 6.58 -25.04 -3.74
N ALA A 129 7.52 -24.20 -4.16
CA ALA A 129 8.69 -23.93 -3.36
C ALA A 129 8.31 -23.15 -2.09
N LYS A 130 9.01 -23.44 -1.01
CA LYS A 130 8.94 -22.64 0.21
C LYS A 130 10.00 -21.53 0.15
N ASN A 131 9.64 -20.35 0.61
CA ASN A 131 10.59 -19.22 0.69
C ASN A 131 11.84 -19.60 1.52
N THR A 132 11.66 -20.38 2.58
CA THR A 132 12.76 -20.87 3.43
C THR A 132 13.71 -21.80 2.69
N ASP A 133 13.17 -22.65 1.81
CA ASP A 133 13.99 -23.57 0.99
C ASP A 133 14.75 -22.81 -0.09
N LEU A 134 14.10 -21.82 -0.73
CA LEU A 134 14.79 -20.95 -1.69
C LEU A 134 15.95 -20.18 -1.04
N ARG A 135 15.76 -19.71 0.20
CA ARG A 135 16.80 -18.97 0.94
C ARG A 135 18.01 -19.82 1.31
N ARG A 136 17.83 -21.12 1.61
CA ARG A 136 18.86 -22.01 2.18
C ARG A 136 19.24 -23.18 1.30
N GLY A 137 18.62 -23.32 0.15
CA GLY A 137 18.76 -24.46 -0.73
C GLY A 137 20.04 -24.45 -1.59
N ASP A 138 19.96 -25.03 -2.78
CA ASP A 138 21.08 -25.04 -3.72
C ASP A 138 21.41 -23.63 -4.27
N VAL A 139 22.52 -23.52 -4.98
CA VAL A 139 23.02 -22.25 -5.54
C VAL A 139 21.94 -21.54 -6.40
N GLU A 140 21.20 -22.29 -7.20
CA GLU A 140 20.17 -21.71 -8.07
C GLU A 140 18.95 -21.24 -7.26
N GLN A 141 18.56 -21.97 -6.22
CA GLN A 141 17.49 -21.56 -5.31
C GLN A 141 17.86 -20.26 -4.58
N GLN A 142 19.07 -20.20 -4.03
CA GLN A 142 19.59 -18.98 -3.38
C GLN A 142 19.67 -17.81 -4.35
N ARG A 143 20.05 -18.05 -5.61
CA ARG A 143 20.05 -17.04 -6.65
C ARG A 143 18.66 -16.48 -6.93
N LEU A 144 17.65 -17.35 -7.06
CA LEU A 144 16.25 -16.91 -7.25
C LEU A 144 15.77 -16.07 -6.07
N PHE A 145 16.13 -16.44 -4.85
CA PHE A 145 15.79 -15.68 -3.64
C PHE A 145 16.46 -14.29 -3.67
N ALA A 146 17.76 -14.22 -3.96
CA ALA A 146 18.52 -12.98 -4.05
C ALA A 146 18.00 -12.04 -5.15
N LEU A 147 17.58 -12.58 -6.31
CA LEU A 147 16.95 -11.77 -7.36
C LEU A 147 15.72 -10.99 -6.83
N VAL A 148 14.92 -11.60 -5.95
CA VAL A 148 13.77 -10.90 -5.34
C VAL A 148 14.24 -9.86 -4.31
N GLU A 149 15.26 -10.17 -3.51
CA GLU A 149 15.80 -9.21 -2.52
C GLU A 149 16.33 -7.94 -3.19
N ASP A 150 17.05 -8.11 -4.30
CA ASP A 150 17.83 -7.04 -4.96
C ASP A 150 17.01 -6.21 -5.95
N VAL A 151 15.87 -6.75 -6.45
CA VAL A 151 15.08 -6.02 -7.42
C VAL A 151 14.59 -4.70 -6.84
N SER A 152 14.81 -3.61 -7.58
CA SER A 152 14.37 -2.27 -7.19
C SER A 152 13.00 -1.96 -7.78
N ILE A 153 12.08 -1.54 -6.93
CA ILE A 153 10.71 -1.17 -7.28
C ILE A 153 10.58 0.36 -7.21
N PRO A 154 9.97 1.00 -8.22
CA PRO A 154 9.67 2.42 -8.14
C PRO A 154 8.63 2.69 -7.04
N VAL A 155 8.89 3.71 -6.22
CA VAL A 155 8.02 4.15 -5.14
C VAL A 155 7.80 5.65 -5.26
N THR A 156 6.55 6.07 -5.35
CA THR A 156 6.17 7.47 -5.19
C THR A 156 5.97 7.74 -3.69
N VAL A 157 6.72 8.69 -3.15
CA VAL A 157 6.66 9.06 -1.74
C VAL A 157 5.98 10.41 -1.59
N ILE A 158 4.96 10.47 -0.74
CA ILE A 158 4.26 11.70 -0.37
C ILE A 158 4.70 12.08 1.04
N ARG A 159 5.57 13.09 1.12
CA ARG A 159 6.06 13.61 2.39
C ARG A 159 5.04 14.57 2.98
N CYS A 160 4.56 14.30 4.18
CA CYS A 160 3.46 15.02 4.82
C CYS A 160 3.61 15.04 6.36
N ASP A 161 2.66 15.64 7.03
CA ASP A 161 2.53 15.66 8.49
C ASP A 161 1.21 15.00 8.88
N TYR A 162 1.27 13.85 9.55
CA TYR A 162 0.06 13.10 9.94
C TYR A 162 -0.76 13.78 11.04
N THR A 163 -0.24 14.81 11.70
CA THR A 163 -1.00 15.60 12.68
C THR A 163 -1.87 16.67 12.02
N GLN A 164 -1.65 16.96 10.72
CA GLN A 164 -2.41 17.95 9.98
C GLN A 164 -3.61 17.31 9.27
N GLN A 165 -4.81 17.74 9.60
CA GLN A 165 -6.04 17.22 9.02
C GLN A 165 -6.13 17.43 7.49
N THR A 166 -5.61 18.56 6.99
CA THR A 166 -5.55 18.85 5.54
C THR A 166 -4.67 17.87 4.80
N HIS A 167 -3.53 17.45 5.38
CA HIS A 167 -2.65 16.44 4.81
C HIS A 167 -3.32 15.06 4.79
N MET A 168 -3.99 14.69 5.88
CA MET A 168 -4.70 13.40 5.95
C MET A 168 -5.85 13.33 4.93
N ARG A 169 -6.62 14.40 4.75
CA ARG A 169 -7.66 14.48 3.71
C ARG A 169 -7.07 14.34 2.30
N TYR A 170 -5.93 14.98 2.04
CA TYR A 170 -5.24 14.86 0.76
C TYR A 170 -4.73 13.44 0.48
N LEU A 171 -4.06 12.80 1.46
CA LEU A 171 -3.64 11.39 1.36
C LEU A 171 -4.81 10.45 1.09
N PHE A 172 -5.93 10.66 1.78
CA PHE A 172 -7.13 9.89 1.57
C PHE A 172 -7.70 10.06 0.15
N THR A 173 -7.71 11.27 -0.37
CA THR A 173 -8.11 11.53 -1.76
C THR A 173 -7.22 10.79 -2.76
N ILE A 174 -5.89 10.80 -2.55
CA ILE A 174 -4.95 10.05 -3.39
C ILE A 174 -5.24 8.55 -3.31
N PHE A 175 -5.37 8.03 -2.09
CA PHE A 175 -5.70 6.62 -1.87
C PHE A 175 -6.92 6.19 -2.67
N HIS A 176 -8.01 6.95 -2.57
CA HIS A 176 -9.23 6.64 -3.31
C HIS A 176 -9.06 6.72 -4.82
N ARG A 177 -8.40 7.74 -5.32
CA ARG A 177 -8.17 7.88 -6.76
C ARG A 177 -7.33 6.75 -7.33
N LEU A 178 -6.31 6.31 -6.62
CA LEU A 178 -5.47 5.19 -7.06
C LEU A 178 -6.23 3.85 -7.02
N ASN A 179 -7.11 3.65 -6.03
CA ASN A 179 -7.80 2.37 -5.83
C ASN A 179 -9.17 2.28 -6.51
N SER A 180 -9.83 3.39 -6.82
CA SER A 180 -11.22 3.43 -7.33
C SER A 180 -11.34 3.74 -8.82
N GLY A 181 -10.24 3.78 -9.56
CA GLY A 181 -10.28 4.08 -11.00
C GLY A 181 -10.92 5.44 -11.33
N GLY A 182 -10.87 6.42 -10.40
CA GLY A 182 -11.41 7.78 -10.59
C GLY A 182 -12.85 7.99 -10.10
N VAL A 183 -13.46 7.04 -9.41
CA VAL A 183 -14.79 7.22 -8.80
C VAL A 183 -14.71 8.23 -7.65
N ARG A 184 -15.67 9.17 -7.59
CA ARG A 184 -15.76 10.16 -6.50
C ARG A 184 -16.07 9.50 -5.17
N LEU A 185 -15.40 9.98 -4.13
CA LEU A 185 -15.66 9.62 -2.74
C LEU A 185 -17.04 10.12 -2.29
N THR A 186 -17.70 9.31 -1.48
CA THR A 186 -18.86 9.77 -0.72
C THR A 186 -18.39 10.58 0.50
N ASN A 187 -19.19 11.55 0.91
CA ASN A 187 -18.92 12.35 2.12
C ASN A 187 -18.75 11.48 3.37
N GLN A 188 -19.42 10.33 3.43
CA GLN A 188 -19.34 9.40 4.55
C GLN A 188 -17.95 8.71 4.61
N GLU A 189 -17.38 8.32 3.48
CA GLU A 189 -16.04 7.71 3.42
C GLU A 189 -14.97 8.71 3.83
N ILE A 190 -15.13 9.99 3.45
CA ILE A 190 -14.24 11.08 3.87
C ILE A 190 -14.33 11.29 5.39
N ARG A 191 -15.54 11.32 5.96
CA ARG A 191 -15.74 11.49 7.42
C ARG A 191 -15.11 10.36 8.21
N ASN A 192 -15.34 9.11 7.84
CA ASN A 192 -14.82 7.94 8.55
C ASN A 192 -13.28 7.95 8.65
N CYS A 193 -12.58 8.45 7.64
CA CYS A 193 -11.11 8.52 7.65
C CYS A 193 -10.52 9.68 8.47
N ILE A 194 -11.33 10.72 8.74
CA ILE A 194 -10.86 11.87 9.50
C ILE A 194 -11.09 11.68 11.01
N TYR A 195 -12.09 10.89 11.38
CA TYR A 195 -12.57 10.78 12.77
C TYR A 195 -12.30 9.42 13.43
N THR A 196 -11.67 8.46 12.77
CA THR A 196 -11.26 7.16 13.33
C THR A 196 -9.79 7.11 13.75
N GLY A 197 -9.19 8.26 14.04
CA GLY A 197 -7.85 8.36 14.62
C GLY A 197 -7.91 8.68 16.11
#